data_6c06b6b324e7654ba7dc943fb4d19c38
#
_entry.id   6c06b6b324e7654ba7dc943fb4d19c38
#
_cell.length_a   1.000
_cell.length_b   1.000
_cell.length_c   1.000
_cell.angle_alpha   90.00
_cell.angle_beta   90.00
_cell.angle_gamma   90.00
#
_symmetry.space_group_name_H-M   'P 1'
#
loop_
_entity.id
_entity.type
_entity.pdbx_description
1 polymer ?
#
loop_
_entity_poly.entity_id
_entity_poly.type
_entity_poly.pdbx_seq_one_letter_code
_entity_poly.pdbx_strand_id
1 'polypeptide(L)'
;FTASAYFQINTTGQSQSFLIPGAATVTIAPGLRIHVEGEVEFLGFAKASGSVDFQITNTQISLEFRVSFFIGFLAFDAYGFAAVYYDSNPGLVLDLAIQATADAAVFKISAGGRLKLNTTDVVRNGVAANTFALALNGQVKILEVLKFDASFSIVISAGEWVLDARASLDFFGILTLAAVIHLESNGEFDITLDGNVLLGSRS
;
A
#
# COMPACT_ATOMS: atom_id res chain seq x y z
N PHE A 1 13.98 -10.92 -20.15
CA PHE A 1 14.49 -10.09 -19.04
C PHE A 1 14.94 -8.76 -19.55
N THR A 2 14.39 -7.68 -19.04
CA THR A 2 14.83 -6.32 -19.30
C THR A 2 15.08 -5.63 -17.97
N ALA A 3 16.23 -5.02 -17.79
CA ALA A 3 16.53 -4.26 -16.59
C ALA A 3 17.33 -3.00 -16.91
N SER A 4 17.10 -1.95 -16.16
CA SER A 4 17.91 -0.74 -16.13
C SER A 4 18.35 -0.46 -14.70
N ALA A 5 19.56 0.05 -14.54
CA ALA A 5 20.06 0.49 -13.27
C ALA A 5 20.96 1.72 -13.45
N TYR A 6 20.91 2.63 -12.49
CA TYR A 6 21.88 3.71 -12.40
C TYR A 6 22.37 3.91 -10.96
N PHE A 7 23.57 4.39 -10.88
CA PHE A 7 24.25 4.74 -9.64
C PHE A 7 24.70 6.20 -9.74
N GLN A 8 24.33 7.00 -8.76
CA GLN A 8 24.70 8.40 -8.67
C GLN A 8 25.36 8.67 -7.31
N ILE A 9 26.49 9.36 -7.31
CA ILE A 9 27.16 9.81 -6.09
C ILE A 9 27.59 11.26 -6.27
N ASN A 10 27.28 12.07 -5.28
CA ASN A 10 27.75 13.45 -5.19
C ASN A 10 28.15 13.74 -3.76
N THR A 11 29.44 13.78 -3.50
CA THR A 11 30.02 14.04 -2.18
C THR A 11 30.16 15.53 -1.86
N THR A 12 29.73 16.41 -2.77
CA THR A 12 29.73 17.86 -2.52
C THR A 12 28.45 18.28 -1.79
N GLY A 13 28.47 19.39 -1.09
CA GLY A 13 27.28 19.93 -0.41
C GLY A 13 26.25 20.59 -1.35
N GLN A 14 26.45 20.55 -2.67
CA GLN A 14 25.59 21.23 -3.65
C GLN A 14 25.28 20.31 -4.83
N SER A 15 24.13 20.51 -5.49
CA SER A 15 23.79 19.81 -6.73
C SER A 15 24.81 20.13 -7.84
N GLN A 16 25.23 19.09 -8.55
CA GLN A 16 26.18 19.17 -9.67
C GLN A 16 25.48 18.81 -10.97
N SER A 17 25.69 19.60 -12.01
CA SER A 17 25.11 19.37 -13.33
C SER A 17 26.19 19.03 -14.35
N PHE A 18 25.97 17.97 -15.12
CA PHE A 18 26.88 17.46 -16.12
C PHE A 18 26.17 17.38 -17.48
N LEU A 19 26.83 17.92 -18.50
CA LEU A 19 26.39 17.72 -19.88
C LEU A 19 26.99 16.42 -20.42
N ILE A 20 26.12 15.45 -20.71
CA ILE A 20 26.53 14.20 -21.36
C ILE A 20 26.47 14.42 -22.88
N PRO A 21 27.57 14.25 -23.64
CA PRO A 21 27.55 14.39 -25.06
C PRO A 21 26.49 13.49 -25.73
N GLY A 22 25.56 14.08 -26.48
CA GLY A 22 24.46 13.36 -27.13
C GLY A 22 23.24 13.05 -26.24
N ALA A 23 23.24 13.53 -25.00
CA ALA A 23 22.14 13.37 -24.06
C ALA A 23 21.76 14.70 -23.38
N ALA A 24 20.68 14.68 -22.56
CA ALA A 24 20.29 15.83 -21.76
C ALA A 24 21.27 16.08 -20.59
N THR A 25 21.27 17.32 -20.07
CA THR A 25 22.01 17.63 -18.84
C THR A 25 21.46 16.80 -17.68
N VAL A 26 22.34 16.10 -16.96
CA VAL A 26 22.01 15.34 -15.76
C VAL A 26 22.43 16.14 -14.54
N THR A 27 21.50 16.36 -13.61
CA THR A 27 21.76 17.01 -12.32
C THR A 27 21.75 15.96 -11.22
N ILE A 28 22.85 15.89 -10.44
CA ILE A 28 23.02 14.96 -9.34
C ILE A 28 22.98 15.76 -8.03
N ALA A 29 21.98 15.48 -7.21
CA ALA A 29 21.87 16.04 -5.86
C ALA A 29 22.96 15.48 -4.92
N PRO A 30 23.32 16.18 -3.82
CA PRO A 30 24.25 15.66 -2.82
C PRO A 30 23.76 14.32 -2.25
N GLY A 31 24.68 13.38 -2.12
CA GLY A 31 24.42 12.06 -1.52
C GLY A 31 24.70 10.91 -2.49
N LEU A 32 24.09 9.76 -2.15
CA LEU A 32 24.12 8.51 -2.90
C LEU A 32 22.71 8.17 -3.37
N ARG A 33 22.53 7.77 -4.62
CA ARG A 33 21.30 7.20 -5.14
C ARG A 33 21.59 5.95 -5.96
N ILE A 34 20.86 4.89 -5.69
CA ILE A 34 20.86 3.65 -6.46
C ILE A 34 19.44 3.39 -6.91
N HIS A 35 19.24 3.27 -8.21
CA HIS A 35 17.96 2.91 -8.80
C HIS A 35 18.10 1.65 -9.63
N VAL A 36 17.18 0.73 -9.47
CA VAL A 36 17.07 -0.50 -10.26
C VAL A 36 15.62 -0.67 -10.67
N GLU A 37 15.40 -0.93 -11.94
CA GLU A 37 14.09 -1.22 -12.50
C GLU A 37 14.20 -2.39 -13.46
N GLY A 38 13.22 -3.30 -13.48
CA GLY A 38 13.28 -4.44 -14.38
C GLY A 38 11.97 -5.19 -14.54
N GLU A 39 11.93 -5.98 -15.60
CA GLU A 39 10.83 -6.88 -15.93
C GLU A 39 11.35 -8.26 -16.30
N VAL A 40 10.70 -9.29 -15.77
CA VAL A 40 10.94 -10.69 -16.08
C VAL A 40 9.63 -11.33 -16.53
N GLU A 41 9.62 -11.95 -17.70
CA GLU A 41 8.52 -12.77 -18.17
C GLU A 41 9.00 -14.22 -18.31
N PHE A 42 8.22 -15.16 -17.82
CA PHE A 42 8.54 -16.58 -17.84
C PHE A 42 7.46 -17.35 -18.59
N LEU A 43 7.84 -17.92 -19.74
CA LEU A 43 7.04 -18.80 -20.60
C LEU A 43 5.62 -18.27 -20.90
N GLY A 44 5.41 -16.94 -20.88
CA GLY A 44 4.14 -16.30 -21.20
C GLY A 44 3.02 -16.46 -20.14
N PHE A 45 3.27 -17.15 -19.02
CA PHE A 45 2.26 -17.35 -17.98
C PHE A 45 2.56 -16.65 -16.65
N ALA A 46 3.79 -16.22 -16.43
CA ALA A 46 4.17 -15.45 -15.25
C ALA A 46 4.98 -14.22 -15.65
N LYS A 47 4.68 -13.11 -15.03
CA LYS A 47 5.36 -11.82 -15.23
C LYS A 47 5.63 -11.17 -13.89
N ALA A 48 6.85 -10.67 -13.72
CA ALA A 48 7.22 -9.84 -12.59
C ALA A 48 7.88 -8.56 -13.09
N SER A 49 7.50 -7.43 -12.54
CA SER A 49 8.14 -6.14 -12.80
C SER A 49 8.30 -5.38 -11.51
N GLY A 50 9.28 -4.49 -11.45
CA GLY A 50 9.45 -3.68 -10.26
C GLY A 50 10.59 -2.71 -10.35
N SER A 51 10.63 -1.81 -9.38
CA SER A 51 11.68 -0.83 -9.18
C SER A 51 12.07 -0.72 -7.70
N VAL A 52 13.32 -0.41 -7.46
CA VAL A 52 13.86 -0.06 -6.15
C VAL A 52 14.68 1.22 -6.30
N ASP A 53 14.40 2.19 -5.45
CA ASP A 53 15.13 3.45 -5.34
C ASP A 53 15.65 3.59 -3.90
N PHE A 54 16.96 3.56 -3.73
CA PHE A 54 17.62 3.73 -2.46
C PHE A 54 18.41 5.05 -2.47
N GLN A 55 18.22 5.87 -1.43
CA GLN A 55 18.87 7.17 -1.32
C GLN A 55 19.49 7.36 0.06
N ILE A 56 20.69 7.95 0.09
CA ILE A 56 21.32 8.51 1.28
C ILE A 56 21.62 9.98 0.98
N THR A 57 21.10 10.85 1.80
CA THR A 57 21.37 12.29 1.74
C THR A 57 21.98 12.77 3.06
N ASN A 58 22.18 14.07 3.23
CA ASN A 58 22.62 14.65 4.50
C ASN A 58 21.52 14.76 5.56
N THR A 59 20.28 14.38 5.25
CA THR A 59 19.13 14.50 6.16
C THR A 59 18.33 13.23 6.31
N GLN A 60 18.50 12.24 5.40
CA GLN A 60 17.72 11.00 5.44
C GLN A 60 18.42 9.85 4.72
N ILE A 61 18.04 8.64 5.12
CA ILE A 61 18.20 7.41 4.35
C ILE A 61 16.80 6.97 3.98
N SER A 62 16.55 6.71 2.68
CA SER A 62 15.23 6.26 2.22
C SER A 62 15.33 5.11 1.23
N LEU A 63 14.30 4.28 1.25
CA LEU A 63 14.07 3.17 0.33
C LEU A 63 12.63 3.29 -0.20
N GLU A 64 12.47 3.34 -1.50
CA GLU A 64 11.18 3.19 -2.17
C GLU A 64 11.24 1.97 -3.08
N PHE A 65 10.18 1.16 -3.07
CA PHE A 65 10.06 0.03 -3.99
C PHE A 65 8.63 -0.11 -4.51
N ARG A 66 8.53 -0.65 -5.72
CA ARG A 66 7.27 -1.09 -6.34
C ARG A 66 7.51 -2.44 -6.97
N VAL A 67 6.61 -3.37 -6.75
CA VAL A 67 6.70 -4.71 -7.32
C VAL A 67 5.30 -5.11 -7.79
N SER A 68 5.21 -5.55 -9.03
CA SER A 68 4.02 -6.19 -9.59
C SER A 68 4.37 -7.59 -10.02
N PHE A 69 3.52 -8.54 -9.66
CA PHE A 69 3.68 -9.95 -9.99
C PHE A 69 2.36 -10.48 -10.53
N PHE A 70 2.42 -11.20 -11.63
CA PHE A 70 1.26 -11.81 -12.27
C PHE A 70 1.56 -13.27 -12.60
N ILE A 71 0.64 -14.16 -12.27
CA ILE A 71 0.70 -15.58 -12.62
C ILE A 71 -0.72 -16.11 -12.95
N GLY A 72 -0.97 -16.39 -14.21
CA GLY A 72 -2.29 -16.85 -14.67
C GLY A 72 -3.42 -15.88 -14.28
N PHE A 73 -4.22 -16.22 -13.28
CA PHE A 73 -5.33 -15.42 -12.77
C PHE A 73 -5.02 -14.64 -11.47
N LEU A 74 -3.81 -14.78 -10.92
CA LEU A 74 -3.36 -14.12 -9.70
C LEU A 74 -2.50 -12.92 -10.06
N ALA A 75 -2.85 -11.76 -9.53
CA ALA A 75 -2.05 -10.55 -9.57
C ALA A 75 -1.74 -10.09 -8.15
N PHE A 76 -0.56 -9.56 -7.96
CA PHE A 76 -0.07 -9.02 -6.71
C PHE A 76 0.73 -7.75 -6.99
N ASP A 77 0.42 -6.69 -6.26
CA ASP A 77 1.12 -5.42 -6.30
C ASP A 77 1.55 -5.03 -4.88
N ALA A 78 2.77 -4.57 -4.76
CA ALA A 78 3.30 -4.01 -3.53
C ALA A 78 4.00 -2.68 -3.80
N TYR A 79 3.76 -1.73 -2.92
CA TYR A 79 4.46 -0.46 -2.85
C TYR A 79 5.01 -0.27 -1.44
N GLY A 80 6.23 0.22 -1.33
CA GLY A 80 6.81 0.53 -0.04
C GLY A 80 7.67 1.78 -0.10
N PHE A 81 7.48 2.65 0.88
CA PHE A 81 8.39 3.73 1.23
C PHE A 81 8.80 3.57 2.69
N ALA A 82 10.09 3.63 2.96
CA ALA A 82 10.67 3.65 4.30
C ALA A 82 11.78 4.70 4.35
N ALA A 83 11.79 5.55 5.35
CA ALA A 83 12.86 6.54 5.53
C ALA A 83 13.18 6.75 7.01
N VAL A 84 14.46 6.86 7.31
CA VAL A 84 14.98 7.34 8.59
C VAL A 84 15.48 8.76 8.37
N TYR A 85 14.90 9.70 9.07
CA TYR A 85 15.28 11.12 9.07
C TYR A 85 16.21 11.40 10.25
N TYR A 86 17.26 12.18 10.02
CA TYR A 86 18.21 12.65 11.03
C TYR A 86 18.49 14.15 10.95
N ASP A 87 17.54 14.88 10.36
CA ASP A 87 17.50 16.34 10.37
C ASP A 87 17.00 16.91 11.73
N SER A 88 16.46 18.14 11.74
CA SER A 88 15.91 18.77 12.94
C SER A 88 14.68 18.07 13.54
N ASN A 89 14.02 17.17 12.79
CA ASN A 89 12.88 16.38 13.22
C ASN A 89 13.14 14.90 12.94
N PRO A 90 14.01 14.25 13.73
CA PRO A 90 14.44 12.88 13.47
C PRO A 90 13.32 11.88 13.73
N GLY A 91 13.37 10.75 13.02
CA GLY A 91 12.42 9.67 13.20
C GLY A 91 12.29 8.75 11.99
N LEU A 92 11.36 7.81 12.09
CA LEU A 92 11.06 6.79 11.09
C LEU A 92 9.73 7.11 10.41
N VAL A 93 9.71 7.00 9.09
CA VAL A 93 8.49 7.10 8.27
C VAL A 93 8.35 5.85 7.42
N LEU A 94 7.17 5.24 7.46
CA LEU A 94 6.79 4.10 6.61
C LEU A 94 5.46 4.41 5.89
N ASP A 95 5.36 4.03 4.62
CA ASP A 95 4.11 3.92 3.87
C ASP A 95 4.21 2.66 3.01
N LEU A 96 3.56 1.60 3.45
CA LEU A 96 3.58 0.29 2.82
C LEU A 96 2.18 -0.07 2.37
N ALA A 97 2.02 -0.48 1.12
CA ALA A 97 0.76 -0.95 0.58
C ALA A 97 0.95 -2.27 -0.17
N ILE A 98 -0.04 -3.14 -0.07
CA ILE A 98 -0.08 -4.43 -0.73
C ILE A 98 -1.48 -4.67 -1.26
N GLN A 99 -1.57 -5.20 -2.47
CA GLN A 99 -2.83 -5.63 -3.07
C GLN A 99 -2.64 -6.96 -3.76
N ALA A 100 -3.57 -7.88 -3.54
CA ALA A 100 -3.62 -9.18 -4.22
C ALA A 100 -5.01 -9.35 -4.83
N THR A 101 -5.06 -9.81 -6.06
CA THR A 101 -6.30 -10.13 -6.77
C THR A 101 -6.19 -11.49 -7.44
N ALA A 102 -7.26 -12.26 -7.38
CA ALA A 102 -7.40 -13.48 -8.16
C ALA A 102 -8.74 -13.42 -8.90
N ASP A 103 -8.71 -13.59 -10.20
CA ASP A 103 -9.90 -13.58 -11.06
C ASP A 103 -9.96 -14.85 -11.89
N ALA A 104 -10.73 -15.82 -11.42
CA ALA A 104 -11.01 -17.07 -12.09
C ALA A 104 -12.50 -17.16 -12.45
N ALA A 105 -12.84 -18.01 -13.41
CA ALA A 105 -14.22 -18.12 -13.91
C ALA A 105 -15.27 -18.39 -12.80
N VAL A 106 -14.85 -19.08 -11.73
CA VAL A 106 -15.75 -19.51 -10.64
C VAL A 106 -15.58 -18.71 -9.35
N PHE A 107 -14.48 -17.95 -9.19
CA PHE A 107 -14.26 -17.14 -8.00
C PHE A 107 -13.42 -15.90 -8.29
N LYS A 108 -13.67 -14.86 -7.55
CA LYS A 108 -12.86 -13.64 -7.53
C LYS A 108 -12.47 -13.30 -6.10
N ILE A 109 -11.22 -12.97 -5.90
CA ILE A 109 -10.67 -12.55 -4.60
C ILE A 109 -9.94 -11.22 -4.83
N SER A 110 -10.20 -10.28 -3.94
CA SER A 110 -9.41 -9.05 -3.83
C SER A 110 -9.11 -8.80 -2.36
N ALA A 111 -7.84 -8.60 -2.04
CA ALA A 111 -7.41 -8.28 -0.69
C ALA A 111 -6.33 -7.20 -0.74
N GLY A 112 -6.36 -6.27 0.18
CA GLY A 112 -5.39 -5.20 0.27
C GLY A 112 -5.10 -4.79 1.71
N GLY A 113 -3.95 -4.16 1.89
CA GLY A 113 -3.55 -3.60 3.16
C GLY A 113 -2.66 -2.38 2.98
N ARG A 114 -2.73 -1.46 3.91
CA ARG A 114 -1.85 -0.30 3.99
C ARG A 114 -1.43 -0.03 5.42
N LEU A 115 -0.13 0.14 5.63
CA LEU A 115 0.48 0.55 6.88
C LEU A 115 1.13 1.91 6.68
N LYS A 116 0.80 2.87 7.53
CA LYS A 116 1.49 4.16 7.62
C LYS A 116 2.02 4.34 9.03
N LEU A 117 3.25 4.80 9.14
CA LEU A 117 3.89 5.19 10.37
C LEU A 117 4.69 6.46 10.15
N ASN A 118 4.57 7.41 11.05
CA ASN A 118 5.45 8.57 11.10
C ASN A 118 5.71 8.92 12.57
N THR A 119 6.93 8.73 13.02
CA THR A 119 7.36 9.05 14.39
C THR A 119 7.98 10.45 14.50
N THR A 120 8.00 11.23 13.41
CA THR A 120 8.48 12.62 13.43
C THR A 120 7.36 13.59 13.80
N ASP A 121 7.71 14.79 14.24
CA ASP A 121 6.77 15.84 14.62
C ASP A 121 6.23 16.65 13.42
N VAL A 122 6.55 16.25 12.20
CA VAL A 122 6.13 16.92 10.96
C VAL A 122 5.59 15.95 9.94
N VAL A 123 4.77 16.42 9.01
CA VAL A 123 4.30 15.60 7.89
C VAL A 123 5.49 15.21 7.02
N ARG A 124 5.62 13.91 6.72
CA ARG A 124 6.67 13.34 5.87
C ARG A 124 6.05 12.39 4.84
N ASN A 125 6.41 12.55 3.58
CA ASN A 125 5.92 11.70 2.48
C ASN A 125 4.38 11.49 2.50
N GLY A 126 3.61 12.54 2.83
CA GLY A 126 2.15 12.46 2.95
C GLY A 126 1.62 11.64 4.12
N VAL A 127 2.49 11.27 5.08
CA VAL A 127 2.10 10.66 6.35
C VAL A 127 2.10 11.73 7.44
N ALA A 128 0.98 11.90 8.13
CA ALA A 128 0.82 12.89 9.20
C ALA A 128 1.83 12.63 10.34
N ALA A 129 2.20 13.68 11.06
CA ALA A 129 3.10 13.60 12.20
C ALA A 129 2.54 12.68 13.30
N ASN A 130 3.42 12.00 14.02
CA ASN A 130 3.08 11.17 15.20
C ASN A 130 1.91 10.21 14.94
N THR A 131 1.88 9.57 13.76
CA THR A 131 0.78 8.75 13.31
C THR A 131 1.20 7.31 13.09
N PHE A 132 0.37 6.39 13.57
CA PHE A 132 0.30 5.01 13.12
C PHE A 132 -1.08 4.76 12.52
N ALA A 133 -1.13 4.19 11.31
CA ALA A 133 -2.39 3.80 10.69
C ALA A 133 -2.23 2.45 9.96
N LEU A 134 -3.16 1.53 10.21
CA LEU A 134 -3.25 0.25 9.54
C LEU A 134 -4.65 0.09 8.97
N ALA A 135 -4.75 -0.18 7.68
CA ALA A 135 -6.01 -0.50 7.01
C ALA A 135 -5.87 -1.84 6.27
N LEU A 136 -6.86 -2.69 6.41
CA LEU A 136 -6.98 -3.97 5.72
C LEU A 136 -8.36 -4.07 5.09
N ASN A 137 -8.45 -4.65 3.90
CA ASN A 137 -9.72 -4.90 3.23
C ASN A 137 -9.65 -6.20 2.43
N GLY A 138 -10.80 -6.85 2.24
CA GLY A 138 -10.88 -8.05 1.43
C GLY A 138 -12.29 -8.30 0.92
N GLN A 139 -12.37 -8.90 -0.26
CA GLN A 139 -13.61 -9.32 -0.90
C GLN A 139 -13.41 -10.70 -1.52
N VAL A 140 -14.41 -11.55 -1.35
CA VAL A 140 -14.51 -12.85 -2.02
C VAL A 140 -15.86 -12.94 -2.72
N LYS A 141 -15.85 -13.31 -4.01
CA LYS A 141 -17.06 -13.64 -4.79
C LYS A 141 -16.93 -15.04 -5.35
N ILE A 142 -17.98 -15.83 -5.25
CA ILE A 142 -18.07 -17.19 -5.80
C ILE A 142 -19.29 -17.27 -6.70
N LEU A 143 -19.08 -17.49 -8.01
CA LEU A 143 -20.13 -17.65 -9.06
C LEU A 143 -21.19 -16.53 -9.04
N GLU A 144 -20.83 -15.30 -8.64
CA GLU A 144 -21.77 -14.18 -8.41
C GLU A 144 -22.93 -14.50 -7.44
N VAL A 145 -22.78 -15.60 -6.69
CA VAL A 145 -23.80 -16.19 -5.80
C VAL A 145 -23.55 -15.82 -4.36
N LEU A 146 -22.28 -15.91 -3.95
CA LEU A 146 -21.79 -15.58 -2.64
C LEU A 146 -20.81 -14.40 -2.76
N LYS A 147 -21.13 -13.33 -2.08
CA LYS A 147 -20.23 -12.18 -1.92
C LYS A 147 -19.97 -11.94 -0.44
N PHE A 148 -18.70 -11.88 -0.09
CA PHE A 148 -18.23 -11.53 1.23
C PHE A 148 -17.25 -10.37 1.12
N ASP A 149 -17.48 -9.32 1.88
CA ASP A 149 -16.62 -8.16 2.01
C ASP A 149 -16.24 -7.95 3.47
N ALA A 150 -14.98 -7.61 3.74
CA ALA A 150 -14.51 -7.21 5.04
C ALA A 150 -13.51 -6.06 4.96
N SER A 151 -13.55 -5.19 5.93
CA SER A 151 -12.55 -4.12 6.09
C SER A 151 -12.25 -3.90 7.57
N PHE A 152 -11.02 -3.50 7.84
CA PHE A 152 -10.52 -3.13 9.15
C PHE A 152 -9.62 -1.93 9.02
N SER A 153 -9.74 -0.95 9.90
CA SER A 153 -8.88 0.21 9.97
C SER A 153 -8.63 0.57 11.43
N ILE A 154 -7.38 0.87 11.77
CA ILE A 154 -7.02 1.50 13.04
C ILE A 154 -6.08 2.67 12.74
N VAL A 155 -6.38 3.81 13.32
CA VAL A 155 -5.54 5.02 13.26
C VAL A 155 -5.23 5.45 14.69
N ILE A 156 -3.95 5.68 14.96
CA ILE A 156 -3.45 6.23 16.23
C ILE A 156 -2.71 7.52 15.89
N SER A 157 -3.14 8.63 16.48
CA SER A 157 -2.51 9.94 16.27
C SER A 157 -2.65 10.79 17.52
N ALA A 158 -1.57 11.44 17.92
CA ALA A 158 -1.53 12.33 19.11
C ALA A 158 -2.05 11.68 20.41
N GLY A 159 -1.91 10.35 20.56
CA GLY A 159 -2.37 9.61 21.73
C GLY A 159 -3.85 9.17 21.69
N GLU A 160 -4.58 9.57 20.68
CA GLU A 160 -5.94 9.11 20.42
C GLU A 160 -5.92 7.98 19.38
N TRP A 161 -6.92 7.10 19.44
CA TRP A 161 -7.08 6.06 18.43
C TRP A 161 -8.54 5.90 18.02
N VAL A 162 -8.74 5.53 16.76
CA VAL A 162 -10.02 5.17 16.16
C VAL A 162 -9.87 3.81 15.48
N LEU A 163 -10.81 2.92 15.72
CA LEU A 163 -10.90 1.60 15.09
C LEU A 163 -12.24 1.48 14.37
N ASP A 164 -12.17 1.16 13.07
CA ASP A 164 -13.32 0.83 12.24
C ASP A 164 -13.20 -0.59 11.72
N ALA A 165 -14.26 -1.38 11.84
CA ALA A 165 -14.35 -2.69 11.22
C ALA A 165 -15.72 -2.88 10.57
N ARG A 166 -15.75 -3.49 9.40
CA ARG A 166 -16.98 -3.81 8.66
C ARG A 166 -16.87 -5.20 8.07
N ALA A 167 -17.99 -5.90 8.07
CA ALA A 167 -18.12 -7.16 7.34
C ALA A 167 -19.52 -7.24 6.74
N SER A 168 -19.63 -7.78 5.53
CA SER A 168 -20.91 -8.07 4.92
C SER A 168 -20.89 -9.40 4.18
N LEU A 169 -22.02 -10.10 4.18
CA LEU A 169 -22.27 -11.33 3.47
C LEU A 169 -23.55 -11.18 2.67
N ASP A 170 -23.48 -11.47 1.38
CA ASP A 170 -24.65 -11.60 0.51
C ASP A 170 -24.64 -12.99 -0.12
N PHE A 171 -25.72 -13.73 0.09
CA PHE A 171 -25.93 -15.05 -0.45
C PHE A 171 -27.18 -15.05 -1.33
N PHE A 172 -26.98 -15.02 -2.64
CA PHE A 172 -28.03 -14.98 -3.69
C PHE A 172 -29.00 -13.79 -3.59
N GLY A 173 -28.71 -12.76 -2.82
CA GLY A 173 -29.69 -11.73 -2.47
C GLY A 173 -30.86 -12.25 -1.59
N ILE A 174 -30.79 -13.50 -1.15
CA ILE A 174 -31.80 -14.11 -0.25
C ILE A 174 -31.46 -13.82 1.22
N LEU A 175 -30.19 -13.94 1.59
CA LEU A 175 -29.67 -13.65 2.91
C LEU A 175 -28.60 -12.56 2.80
N THR A 176 -28.83 -11.44 3.47
CA THR A 176 -27.80 -10.42 3.66
C THR A 176 -27.54 -10.22 5.15
N LEU A 177 -26.26 -10.18 5.52
CA LEU A 177 -25.82 -9.86 6.87
C LEU A 177 -24.79 -8.75 6.78
N ALA A 178 -24.83 -7.79 7.69
CA ALA A 178 -23.84 -6.74 7.80
C ALA A 178 -23.51 -6.47 9.28
N ALA A 179 -22.24 -6.20 9.54
CA ALA A 179 -21.76 -5.75 10.84
C ALA A 179 -20.86 -4.52 10.63
N VAL A 180 -21.07 -3.50 11.44
CA VAL A 180 -20.22 -2.31 11.51
C VAL A 180 -19.83 -2.11 12.96
N ILE A 181 -18.57 -1.88 13.22
CA ILE A 181 -18.00 -1.60 14.53
C ILE A 181 -17.18 -0.33 14.40
N HIS A 182 -17.45 0.64 15.25
CA HIS A 182 -16.67 1.87 15.42
C HIS A 182 -16.35 2.04 16.89
N LEU A 183 -15.07 2.21 17.22
CA LEU A 183 -14.59 2.39 18.59
C LEU A 183 -13.59 3.55 18.61
N GLU A 184 -13.69 4.38 19.65
CA GLU A 184 -12.76 5.49 19.88
C GLU A 184 -12.09 5.43 21.25
N SER A 185 -10.94 6.03 21.39
CA SER A 185 -10.14 6.08 22.64
C SER A 185 -10.83 6.86 23.76
N ASN A 186 -11.77 7.75 23.44
CA ASN A 186 -12.58 8.52 24.39
C ASN A 186 -13.70 7.67 25.05
N GLY A 187 -13.88 6.39 24.59
CA GLY A 187 -14.90 5.49 25.04
C GLY A 187 -16.20 5.53 24.22
N GLU A 188 -16.27 6.33 23.18
CA GLU A 188 -17.36 6.27 22.21
C GLU A 188 -17.30 4.97 21.42
N PHE A 189 -18.44 4.34 21.21
CA PHE A 189 -18.55 3.15 20.37
C PHE A 189 -19.91 3.09 19.69
N ASP A 190 -19.91 2.54 18.49
CA ASP A 190 -21.11 2.16 17.75
C ASP A 190 -20.91 0.73 17.21
N ILE A 191 -21.91 -0.11 17.45
CA ILE A 191 -21.95 -1.48 16.94
C ILE A 191 -23.30 -1.69 16.30
N THR A 192 -23.32 -1.79 14.99
CA THR A 192 -24.52 -2.06 14.20
C THR A 192 -24.46 -3.46 13.62
N LEU A 193 -25.51 -4.24 13.84
CA LEU A 193 -25.73 -5.55 13.22
C LEU A 193 -27.04 -5.48 12.45
N ASP A 194 -27.00 -5.79 11.16
CA ASP A 194 -28.15 -5.82 10.28
C ASP A 194 -28.23 -7.17 9.56
N GLY A 195 -29.46 -7.68 9.38
CA GLY A 195 -29.67 -8.94 8.70
C GLY A 195 -31.05 -8.99 8.06
N ASN A 196 -31.07 -9.33 6.78
CA ASN A 196 -32.31 -9.49 6.00
C ASN A 196 -32.39 -10.89 5.38
N VAL A 197 -33.55 -11.51 5.50
CA VAL A 197 -33.89 -12.76 4.83
C VAL A 197 -35.12 -12.54 3.95
N LEU A 198 -34.98 -12.73 2.65
CA LEU A 198 -36.08 -12.68 1.71
C LEU A 198 -36.64 -14.10 1.52
N LEU A 199 -37.71 -14.41 2.27
CA LEU A 199 -38.47 -15.63 2.13
C LEU A 199 -39.78 -15.33 1.37
N GLY A 200 -39.86 -15.71 0.11
CA GLY A 200 -41.12 -15.57 -0.65
C GLY A 200 -40.95 -15.75 -2.16
N SER A 201 -41.89 -16.46 -2.74
CA SER A 201 -41.98 -16.53 -4.22
C SER A 201 -42.48 -15.20 -4.76
N ARG A 202 -41.75 -14.61 -5.69
CA ARG A 202 -42.34 -13.61 -6.58
C ARG A 202 -43.26 -14.35 -7.53
N SER A 203 -44.55 -14.13 -7.37
CA SER A 203 -45.56 -14.51 -8.38
C SER A 203 -45.41 -13.64 -9.62
#